data_ad63a1e236b80d207d3623ee044b08d4
#
_entry.id   ad63a1e236b80d207d3623ee044b08d4
#
_cell.length_a   1.000
_cell.length_b   1.000
_cell.length_c   1.000
_cell.angle_alpha   90.00
_cell.angle_beta   90.00
_cell.angle_gamma   90.00
#
_symmetry.space_group_name_H-M   'P 1'
#
loop_
_entity.id
_entity.type
_entity.pdbx_description
1 polymer ?
#
loop_
_entity_poly.entity_id
_entity_poly.type
_entity_poly.pdbx_seq_one_letter_code
_entity_poly.pdbx_strand_id
1 'polypeptide(L)'
;MFDFRPIEIADRDRINACLAVSDYRGCEYSFANNLAWRRLADTVIDFYNDFYISCSFYDGDPYFTFPTGVKTDESGREKYIELFEKLKKYTADMGKPFALTSVSAEAVEWLKEYYGDSLKVEAERGSFDYIYESSDLIALSGKKYHGKRNHIKHFKENDWSFKLLTPDDFDECTAFAADSYDSSDKNDFSAAVEQYAIYIFFKYYDYLGLKGGALYCNGKMAGFT
;
A
#
# COMPACT_ATOMS: atom_id res chain seq x y z
N MET A 1 -25.22 -4.48 9.14
CA MET A 1 -24.49 -3.63 10.10
C MET A 1 -23.02 -3.94 9.85
N PHE A 2 -22.16 -2.93 9.74
CA PHE A 2 -20.72 -3.17 9.59
C PHE A 2 -20.10 -3.62 10.91
N ASP A 3 -19.11 -4.54 10.83
CA ASP A 3 -18.36 -5.10 11.97
C ASP A 3 -16.86 -5.02 11.66
N PHE A 4 -16.35 -3.79 11.66
CA PHE A 4 -14.94 -3.53 11.36
C PHE A 4 -14.01 -4.12 12.42
N ARG A 5 -13.01 -4.85 11.98
CA ARG A 5 -11.99 -5.50 12.82
C ARG A 5 -10.59 -5.36 12.23
N PRO A 6 -9.55 -5.57 13.02
CA PRO A 6 -8.18 -5.65 12.48
C PRO A 6 -8.05 -6.73 11.40
N ILE A 7 -7.20 -6.45 10.40
CA ILE A 7 -6.83 -7.42 9.37
C ILE A 7 -5.95 -8.52 9.98
N GLU A 8 -6.23 -9.77 9.62
CA GLU A 8 -5.50 -10.95 10.07
C GLU A 8 -4.88 -11.72 8.91
N ILE A 9 -3.87 -12.55 9.20
CA ILE A 9 -3.21 -13.36 8.18
C ILE A 9 -4.16 -14.33 7.48
N ALA A 10 -5.19 -14.80 8.18
CA ALA A 10 -6.21 -15.69 7.65
C ALA A 10 -7.12 -15.04 6.59
N ASP A 11 -7.15 -13.71 6.51
CA ASP A 11 -7.98 -12.99 5.53
C ASP A 11 -7.39 -12.99 4.12
N ARG A 12 -6.15 -13.47 3.94
CA ARG A 12 -5.38 -13.38 2.70
C ARG A 12 -6.17 -13.85 1.47
N ASP A 13 -6.70 -15.04 1.51
CA ASP A 13 -7.29 -15.64 0.32
C ASP A 13 -8.60 -14.93 -0.06
N ARG A 14 -9.39 -14.52 0.94
CA ARG A 14 -10.61 -13.77 0.73
C ARG A 14 -10.34 -12.36 0.20
N ILE A 15 -9.38 -11.65 0.78
CA ILE A 15 -8.99 -10.31 0.31
C ILE A 15 -8.42 -10.39 -1.10
N ASN A 16 -7.49 -11.33 -1.37
CA ASN A 16 -6.90 -11.48 -2.69
C ASN A 16 -7.94 -11.81 -3.77
N ALA A 17 -8.98 -12.58 -3.44
CA ALA A 17 -10.08 -12.84 -4.35
C ALA A 17 -10.83 -11.54 -4.71
N CYS A 18 -11.10 -10.66 -3.74
CA CYS A 18 -11.72 -9.36 -3.99
C CYS A 18 -10.80 -8.43 -4.81
N LEU A 19 -9.50 -8.37 -4.46
CA LEU A 19 -8.53 -7.55 -5.19
C LEU A 19 -8.42 -7.96 -6.66
N ALA A 20 -8.41 -9.27 -6.94
CA ALA A 20 -8.33 -9.80 -8.30
C ALA A 20 -9.52 -9.42 -9.19
N VAL A 21 -10.72 -9.22 -8.61
CA VAL A 21 -11.91 -8.79 -9.36
C VAL A 21 -11.77 -7.37 -9.87
N SER A 22 -11.18 -6.48 -9.05
CA SER A 22 -11.09 -5.03 -9.33
C SER A 22 -9.84 -4.66 -10.11
N ASP A 23 -8.74 -5.44 -9.97
CA ASP A 23 -7.43 -5.26 -10.65
C ASP A 23 -6.84 -3.84 -10.52
N TYR A 24 -7.03 -3.20 -9.36
CA TYR A 24 -6.39 -1.90 -9.06
C TYR A 24 -4.91 -2.10 -8.69
N ARG A 25 -4.07 -1.09 -9.01
CA ARG A 25 -2.60 -1.22 -8.96
C ARG A 25 -1.91 -0.37 -7.89
N GLY A 26 -2.64 0.33 -7.06
CA GLY A 26 -2.09 1.07 -5.94
C GLY A 26 -1.52 0.15 -4.85
N CYS A 27 -0.60 0.65 -4.03
CA CYS A 27 -0.02 -0.11 -2.93
C CYS A 27 -1.07 -0.54 -1.90
N GLU A 28 -2.16 0.18 -1.76
CA GLU A 28 -3.31 -0.14 -0.91
C GLU A 28 -4.08 -1.39 -1.38
N TYR A 29 -3.87 -1.83 -2.62
CA TYR A 29 -4.52 -3.01 -3.19
C TYR A 29 -3.64 -4.27 -3.13
N SER A 30 -2.81 -4.35 -2.08
CA SER A 30 -1.97 -5.50 -1.75
C SER A 30 -2.29 -6.01 -0.36
N PHE A 31 -2.68 -7.29 -0.24
CA PHE A 31 -2.91 -7.91 1.07
C PHE A 31 -1.68 -7.84 1.97
N ALA A 32 -0.49 -8.14 1.41
CA ALA A 32 0.75 -8.12 2.17
C ALA A 32 1.03 -6.72 2.73
N ASN A 33 0.82 -5.69 1.91
CA ASN A 33 1.01 -4.30 2.31
C ASN A 33 0.00 -3.89 3.40
N ASN A 34 -1.28 -4.17 3.19
CA ASN A 34 -2.34 -3.86 4.16
C ASN A 34 -2.10 -4.54 5.52
N LEU A 35 -1.64 -5.80 5.51
CA LEU A 35 -1.32 -6.52 6.73
C LEU A 35 -0.11 -5.92 7.45
N ALA A 36 0.95 -5.58 6.73
CA ALA A 36 2.19 -5.07 7.30
C ALA A 36 2.03 -3.65 7.86
N TRP A 37 1.37 -2.77 7.12
CA TRP A 37 1.23 -1.36 7.46
C TRP A 37 -0.03 -0.99 8.26
N ARG A 38 -0.82 -1.99 8.71
CA ARG A 38 -2.09 -1.76 9.41
C ARG A 38 -2.01 -0.86 10.64
N ARG A 39 -0.81 -0.74 11.24
CA ARG A 39 -0.58 0.12 12.42
C ARG A 39 -0.32 1.58 12.08
N LEU A 40 -0.12 1.91 10.81
CA LEU A 40 0.17 3.30 10.39
C LEU A 40 -1.01 4.23 10.66
N ALA A 41 -2.23 3.74 10.46
CA ALA A 41 -3.45 4.51 10.59
C ALA A 41 -4.60 3.67 11.18
N ASP A 42 -4.29 2.77 12.15
CA ASP A 42 -5.24 1.89 12.83
C ASP A 42 -6.23 1.22 11.88
N THR A 43 -5.71 0.69 10.77
CA THR A 43 -6.52 0.16 9.69
C THR A 43 -7.34 -1.06 10.12
N VAL A 44 -8.64 -0.98 9.88
CA VAL A 44 -9.61 -2.05 10.10
C VAL A 44 -10.29 -2.45 8.79
N ILE A 45 -10.84 -3.65 8.76
CA ILE A 45 -11.49 -4.19 7.57
C ILE A 45 -12.88 -4.75 7.88
N ASP A 46 -13.72 -4.78 6.87
CA ASP A 46 -14.97 -5.53 6.87
C ASP A 46 -15.24 -6.09 5.47
N PHE A 47 -16.18 -7.05 5.41
CA PHE A 47 -16.70 -7.61 4.17
C PHE A 47 -18.20 -7.43 4.15
N TYR A 48 -18.67 -6.71 3.14
CA TYR A 48 -20.10 -6.48 2.94
C TYR A 48 -20.52 -6.99 1.57
N ASN A 49 -21.41 -7.99 1.54
CA ASN A 49 -21.74 -8.73 0.32
C ASN A 49 -20.44 -9.23 -0.37
N ASP A 50 -20.22 -8.81 -1.62
CA ASP A 50 -19.04 -9.17 -2.40
C ASP A 50 -17.85 -8.18 -2.18
N PHE A 51 -18.04 -7.14 -1.39
CA PHE A 51 -17.03 -6.11 -1.18
C PHE A 51 -16.05 -6.46 -0.06
N TYR A 52 -14.78 -6.19 -0.30
CA TYR A 52 -13.76 -5.96 0.71
C TYR A 52 -13.65 -4.46 0.95
N ILE A 53 -13.74 -4.07 2.22
CA ILE A 53 -13.71 -2.69 2.68
C ILE A 53 -12.55 -2.53 3.65
N SER A 54 -11.67 -1.57 3.40
CA SER A 54 -10.60 -1.16 4.30
C SER A 54 -10.85 0.27 4.76
N CYS A 55 -10.72 0.51 6.05
CA CYS A 55 -10.89 1.82 6.67
C CYS A 55 -9.69 2.16 7.55
N SER A 56 -9.10 3.31 7.31
CA SER A 56 -8.00 3.86 8.10
C SER A 56 -8.45 5.12 8.81
N PHE A 57 -7.83 5.45 9.96
CA PHE A 57 -8.21 6.61 10.75
C PHE A 57 -7.08 7.65 10.77
N TYR A 58 -7.39 8.88 10.39
CA TYR A 58 -6.49 10.02 10.50
C TYR A 58 -7.16 11.11 11.32
N ASP A 59 -6.54 11.54 12.39
CA ASP A 59 -7.12 12.47 13.39
C ASP A 59 -8.49 12.04 13.91
N GLY A 60 -8.72 10.73 13.95
CA GLY A 60 -9.98 10.11 14.38
C GLY A 60 -11.11 10.16 13.34
N ASP A 61 -10.84 10.60 12.12
CA ASP A 61 -11.79 10.55 11.00
C ASP A 61 -11.55 9.31 10.13
N PRO A 62 -12.61 8.59 9.73
CA PRO A 62 -12.52 7.39 8.91
C PRO A 62 -12.32 7.73 7.43
N TYR A 63 -11.35 7.07 6.80
CA TYR A 63 -11.07 7.11 5.37
C TYR A 63 -11.15 5.71 4.80
N PHE A 64 -12.04 5.49 3.85
CA PHE A 64 -12.21 4.18 3.22
C PHE A 64 -11.38 4.13 1.93
N THR A 65 -10.46 3.17 1.83
CA THR A 65 -9.87 2.83 0.53
C THR A 65 -11.01 2.44 -0.41
N PHE A 66 -10.96 2.88 -1.66
CA PHE A 66 -12.02 2.57 -2.63
C PHE A 66 -12.25 1.06 -2.67
N PRO A 67 -13.45 0.57 -2.32
CA PRO A 67 -13.70 -0.85 -2.07
C PRO A 67 -13.44 -1.73 -3.30
N THR A 68 -13.11 -3.00 -3.06
CA THR A 68 -12.83 -3.98 -4.12
C THR A 68 -13.74 -5.20 -3.99
N GLY A 69 -13.74 -6.07 -5.01
CA GLY A 69 -14.54 -7.30 -5.04
C GLY A 69 -15.71 -7.23 -6.01
N VAL A 70 -16.05 -6.05 -6.50
CA VAL A 70 -17.08 -5.82 -7.52
C VAL A 70 -16.46 -5.02 -8.67
N LYS A 71 -16.80 -5.37 -9.91
CA LYS A 71 -16.38 -4.61 -11.09
C LYS A 71 -17.09 -3.27 -11.15
N THR A 72 -16.47 -2.28 -11.78
CA THR A 72 -17.04 -0.93 -11.99
C THR A 72 -17.84 -0.80 -13.29
N ASP A 73 -18.36 -1.91 -13.82
CA ASP A 73 -19.36 -1.89 -14.90
C ASP A 73 -20.70 -1.32 -14.41
N GLU A 74 -21.65 -1.14 -15.32
CA GLU A 74 -22.95 -0.50 -15.03
C GLU A 74 -23.67 -1.16 -13.82
N SER A 75 -23.76 -2.48 -13.81
CA SER A 75 -24.38 -3.24 -12.70
C SER A 75 -23.61 -3.13 -11.38
N GLY A 76 -22.28 -3.08 -11.47
CA GLY A 76 -21.42 -2.92 -10.30
C GLY A 76 -21.50 -1.53 -9.71
N ARG A 77 -21.61 -0.47 -10.54
CA ARG A 77 -21.75 0.92 -10.06
C ARG A 77 -22.97 1.09 -9.15
N GLU A 78 -24.09 0.44 -9.46
CA GLU A 78 -25.28 0.45 -8.58
C GLU A 78 -24.97 -0.13 -7.20
N LYS A 79 -24.23 -1.26 -7.15
CA LYS A 79 -23.81 -1.90 -5.89
C LYS A 79 -22.86 -1.00 -5.09
N TYR A 80 -21.92 -0.29 -5.78
CA TYR A 80 -21.05 0.69 -5.13
C TYR A 80 -21.84 1.83 -4.49
N ILE A 81 -22.82 2.38 -5.20
CA ILE A 81 -23.68 3.45 -4.67
C ILE A 81 -24.44 2.97 -3.44
N GLU A 82 -25.04 1.77 -3.48
CA GLU A 82 -25.71 1.19 -2.31
C GLU A 82 -24.74 1.07 -1.11
N LEU A 83 -23.53 0.57 -1.35
CA LEU A 83 -22.50 0.47 -0.33
C LEU A 83 -22.14 1.85 0.25
N PHE A 84 -21.91 2.85 -0.61
CA PHE A 84 -21.53 4.19 -0.16
C PHE A 84 -22.62 4.86 0.66
N GLU A 85 -23.89 4.70 0.32
CA GLU A 85 -24.99 5.22 1.16
C GLU A 85 -25.01 4.56 2.54
N LYS A 86 -24.69 3.26 2.63
CA LYS A 86 -24.56 2.57 3.93
C LYS A 86 -23.35 3.05 4.72
N LEU A 87 -22.18 3.27 4.07
CA LEU A 87 -21.00 3.80 4.73
C LEU A 87 -21.18 5.25 5.16
N LYS A 88 -21.85 6.08 4.36
CA LYS A 88 -22.23 7.45 4.77
C LYS A 88 -23.10 7.44 6.03
N LYS A 89 -24.10 6.56 6.07
CA LYS A 89 -24.93 6.42 7.26
C LYS A 89 -24.10 5.95 8.46
N TYR A 90 -23.22 4.97 8.27
CA TYR A 90 -22.34 4.46 9.33
C TYR A 90 -21.47 5.57 9.92
N THR A 91 -20.83 6.39 9.08
CA THR A 91 -19.98 7.51 9.56
C THR A 91 -20.83 8.62 10.19
N ALA A 92 -22.00 8.92 9.65
CA ALA A 92 -22.93 9.91 10.22
C ALA A 92 -23.41 9.51 11.64
N ASP A 93 -23.67 8.22 11.85
CA ASP A 93 -24.03 7.69 13.18
C ASP A 93 -22.88 7.85 14.19
N MET A 94 -21.63 7.95 13.73
CA MET A 94 -20.44 8.27 14.52
C MET A 94 -20.18 9.78 14.65
N GLY A 95 -20.94 10.64 13.99
CA GLY A 95 -20.69 12.08 13.92
C GLY A 95 -19.47 12.43 13.06
N LYS A 96 -19.10 11.59 12.07
CA LYS A 96 -17.89 11.70 11.26
C LYS A 96 -18.22 11.91 9.78
N PRO A 97 -17.32 12.55 9.00
CA PRO A 97 -17.48 12.65 7.56
C PRO A 97 -17.28 11.29 6.86
N PHE A 98 -17.87 11.13 5.69
CA PHE A 98 -17.58 10.02 4.80
C PHE A 98 -16.54 10.45 3.76
N ALA A 99 -15.44 9.72 3.67
CA ALA A 99 -14.39 9.98 2.68
C ALA A 99 -13.86 8.68 2.07
N LEU A 100 -13.62 8.72 0.75
CA LEU A 100 -12.95 7.67 -0.01
C LEU A 100 -11.53 8.11 -0.34
N THR A 101 -10.58 7.18 -0.30
CA THR A 101 -9.19 7.36 -0.73
C THR A 101 -8.84 6.38 -1.85
N SER A 102 -7.71 6.58 -2.52
CA SER A 102 -7.20 5.71 -3.59
C SER A 102 -8.20 5.49 -4.72
N VAL A 103 -9.03 6.51 -4.98
CA VAL A 103 -10.03 6.48 -6.05
C VAL A 103 -9.34 6.72 -7.39
N SER A 104 -9.47 5.78 -8.34
CA SER A 104 -8.90 5.94 -9.67
C SER A 104 -9.56 7.09 -10.44
N ALA A 105 -8.84 7.67 -11.41
CA ALA A 105 -9.40 8.74 -12.24
C ALA A 105 -10.68 8.29 -12.96
N GLU A 106 -10.72 7.04 -13.42
CA GLU A 106 -11.92 6.47 -14.06
C GLU A 106 -13.09 6.38 -13.07
N ALA A 107 -12.83 5.96 -11.83
CA ALA A 107 -13.87 5.90 -10.80
C ALA A 107 -14.37 7.32 -10.43
N VAL A 108 -13.48 8.31 -10.39
CA VAL A 108 -13.87 9.71 -10.15
C VAL A 108 -14.83 10.22 -11.22
N GLU A 109 -14.65 9.86 -12.50
CA GLU A 109 -15.53 10.33 -13.58
C GLU A 109 -16.97 9.85 -13.39
N TRP A 110 -17.21 8.55 -13.17
CA TRP A 110 -18.57 8.06 -12.97
C TRP A 110 -19.18 8.49 -11.61
N LEU A 111 -18.35 8.70 -10.58
CA LEU A 111 -18.81 9.28 -9.31
C LEU A 111 -19.29 10.72 -9.49
N LYS A 112 -18.60 11.53 -10.32
CA LYS A 112 -19.05 12.87 -10.69
C LYS A 112 -20.39 12.85 -11.46
N GLU A 113 -20.54 11.91 -12.40
CA GLU A 113 -21.79 11.73 -13.13
C GLU A 113 -22.97 11.46 -12.17
N TYR A 114 -22.73 10.67 -11.11
CA TYR A 114 -23.79 10.29 -10.17
C TYR A 114 -24.06 11.36 -9.09
N TYR A 115 -23.00 11.89 -8.46
CA TYR A 115 -23.14 12.78 -7.31
C TYR A 115 -23.15 14.28 -7.68
N GLY A 116 -22.72 14.64 -8.88
CA GLY A 116 -22.69 16.02 -9.35
C GLY A 116 -21.90 16.92 -8.40
N ASP A 117 -22.44 18.10 -8.13
CA ASP A 117 -21.82 19.13 -7.28
C ASP A 117 -21.70 18.74 -5.80
N SER A 118 -22.34 17.65 -5.37
CA SER A 118 -22.20 17.17 -3.99
C SER A 118 -20.88 16.39 -3.76
N LEU A 119 -20.17 16.00 -4.83
CA LEU A 119 -18.89 15.33 -4.75
C LEU A 119 -17.74 16.33 -4.67
N LYS A 120 -16.99 16.29 -3.58
CA LYS A 120 -15.71 17.00 -3.46
C LYS A 120 -14.57 16.06 -3.80
N VAL A 121 -13.71 16.44 -4.74
CA VAL A 121 -12.54 15.65 -5.17
C VAL A 121 -11.28 16.44 -4.92
N GLU A 122 -10.34 15.84 -4.21
CA GLU A 122 -9.02 16.39 -3.97
C GLU A 122 -7.95 15.43 -4.50
N ALA A 123 -6.97 15.97 -5.22
CA ALA A 123 -5.83 15.20 -5.73
C ALA A 123 -4.61 15.47 -4.86
N GLU A 124 -4.32 14.55 -3.93
CA GLU A 124 -3.15 14.64 -3.04
C GLU A 124 -1.90 14.09 -3.76
N ARG A 125 -1.13 14.98 -4.39
CA ARG A 125 0.05 14.60 -5.18
C ARG A 125 1.11 13.83 -4.36
N GLY A 126 1.22 14.10 -3.06
CA GLY A 126 2.14 13.44 -2.14
C GLY A 126 1.85 11.94 -1.96
N SER A 127 0.60 11.54 -2.19
CA SER A 127 0.12 10.16 -2.03
C SER A 127 0.09 9.36 -3.34
N PHE A 128 0.64 9.90 -4.45
CA PHE A 128 0.63 9.20 -5.73
C PHE A 128 1.75 8.17 -5.81
N ASP A 129 1.41 6.96 -6.23
CA ASP A 129 2.39 5.93 -6.57
C ASP A 129 3.20 6.31 -7.82
N TYR A 130 4.48 5.94 -7.82
CA TYR A 130 5.34 6.03 -8.99
C TYR A 130 5.27 4.75 -9.80
N ILE A 131 4.67 4.83 -10.99
CA ILE A 131 4.52 3.70 -11.89
C ILE A 131 5.57 3.79 -13.00
N TYR A 132 6.32 2.71 -13.21
CA TYR A 132 7.34 2.58 -14.26
C TYR A 132 7.14 1.30 -15.04
N GLU A 133 7.38 1.37 -16.36
CA GLU A 133 7.55 0.16 -17.16
C GLU A 133 8.86 -0.55 -16.75
N SER A 134 8.76 -1.85 -16.43
CA SER A 134 9.95 -2.64 -16.04
C SER A 134 11.04 -2.63 -17.10
N SER A 135 10.68 -2.67 -18.38
CA SER A 135 11.60 -2.56 -19.52
C SER A 135 12.38 -1.25 -19.52
N ASP A 136 11.74 -0.13 -19.14
CA ASP A 136 12.40 1.17 -19.03
C ASP A 136 13.45 1.18 -17.90
N LEU A 137 13.11 0.58 -16.74
CA LEU A 137 14.03 0.50 -15.60
C LEU A 137 15.19 -0.46 -15.87
N ILE A 138 14.98 -1.55 -16.60
CA ILE A 138 16.04 -2.49 -17.01
C ILE A 138 16.99 -1.82 -17.99
N ALA A 139 16.47 -1.16 -19.02
CA ALA A 139 17.29 -0.57 -20.07
C ALA A 139 17.89 0.79 -19.68
N LEU A 140 17.18 1.57 -18.87
CA LEU A 140 17.48 2.97 -18.51
C LEU A 140 17.85 3.82 -19.73
N SER A 141 17.17 3.60 -20.86
CA SER A 141 17.49 4.25 -22.14
C SER A 141 17.03 5.71 -22.19
N GLY A 142 17.69 6.50 -23.01
CA GLY A 142 17.32 7.88 -23.28
C GLY A 142 17.81 8.91 -22.25
N LYS A 143 17.52 10.18 -22.54
CA LYS A 143 18.03 11.35 -21.78
C LYS A 143 17.43 11.42 -20.37
N LYS A 144 16.15 11.03 -20.21
CA LYS A 144 15.44 11.07 -18.91
C LYS A 144 16.12 10.24 -17.81
N TYR A 145 16.84 9.18 -18.19
CA TYR A 145 17.53 8.28 -17.24
C TYR A 145 19.03 8.53 -17.12
N HIS A 146 19.58 9.59 -17.72
CA HIS A 146 21.03 9.88 -17.67
C HIS A 146 21.54 9.99 -16.24
N GLY A 147 20.84 10.70 -15.35
CA GLY A 147 21.22 10.80 -13.94
C GLY A 147 21.27 9.44 -13.25
N LYS A 148 20.24 8.59 -13.45
CA LYS A 148 20.21 7.23 -12.88
C LYS A 148 21.38 6.38 -13.35
N ARG A 149 21.70 6.40 -14.65
CA ARG A 149 22.89 5.70 -15.18
C ARG A 149 24.20 6.19 -14.56
N ASN A 150 24.36 7.50 -14.35
CA ASN A 150 25.53 8.06 -13.70
C ASN A 150 25.66 7.58 -12.24
N HIS A 151 24.58 7.59 -11.46
CA HIS A 151 24.60 7.06 -10.10
C HIS A 151 24.99 5.58 -10.07
N ILE A 152 24.40 4.77 -10.95
CA ILE A 152 24.74 3.35 -11.07
C ILE A 152 26.20 3.16 -11.47
N LYS A 153 26.71 3.96 -12.42
CA LYS A 153 28.11 3.91 -12.82
C LYS A 153 29.04 4.15 -11.64
N HIS A 154 28.82 5.23 -10.88
CA HIS A 154 29.65 5.55 -9.70
C HIS A 154 29.53 4.48 -8.60
N PHE A 155 28.33 3.95 -8.38
CA PHE A 155 28.14 2.85 -7.43
C PHE A 155 28.98 1.62 -7.83
N LYS A 156 29.00 1.27 -9.12
CA LYS A 156 29.75 0.12 -9.66
C LYS A 156 31.26 0.28 -9.63
N GLU A 157 31.80 1.45 -9.28
CA GLU A 157 33.24 1.68 -9.04
C GLU A 157 33.68 1.10 -7.69
N ASN A 158 32.72 0.76 -6.78
CA ASN A 158 33.01 0.11 -5.52
C ASN A 158 33.01 -1.43 -5.67
N ASP A 159 33.52 -2.12 -4.66
CA ASP A 159 33.28 -3.56 -4.52
C ASP A 159 31.82 -3.80 -4.09
N TRP A 160 30.98 -4.20 -5.03
CA TRP A 160 29.54 -4.36 -4.80
C TRP A 160 29.06 -5.75 -5.15
N SER A 161 28.01 -6.20 -4.45
CA SER A 161 27.30 -7.42 -4.77
C SER A 161 25.82 -7.28 -4.49
N PHE A 162 25.01 -8.10 -5.15
CA PHE A 162 23.59 -8.23 -4.94
C PHE A 162 23.24 -9.69 -4.70
N LYS A 163 22.37 -9.95 -3.76
CA LYS A 163 21.79 -11.29 -3.56
C LYS A 163 20.28 -11.23 -3.33
N LEU A 164 19.58 -12.28 -3.71
CA LEU A 164 18.21 -12.47 -3.31
C LEU A 164 18.15 -12.81 -1.82
N LEU A 165 17.16 -12.25 -1.11
CA LEU A 165 16.97 -12.50 0.30
C LEU A 165 16.46 -13.93 0.54
N THR A 166 17.01 -14.51 1.59
CA THR A 166 16.56 -15.77 2.20
C THR A 166 16.28 -15.51 3.69
N PRO A 167 15.58 -16.42 4.40
CA PRO A 167 15.36 -16.26 5.83
C PRO A 167 16.64 -16.05 6.66
N ASP A 168 17.79 -16.58 6.20
CA ASP A 168 19.09 -16.41 6.87
C ASP A 168 19.59 -14.96 6.88
N ASP A 169 19.01 -14.09 6.05
CA ASP A 169 19.40 -12.69 5.91
C ASP A 169 18.56 -11.73 6.75
N PHE A 170 17.45 -12.19 7.33
CA PHE A 170 16.48 -11.30 7.95
C PHE A 170 17.01 -10.59 9.20
N ASP A 171 17.86 -11.25 9.97
CA ASP A 171 18.48 -10.64 11.14
C ASP A 171 19.42 -9.49 10.74
N GLU A 172 20.22 -9.67 9.67
CA GLU A 172 21.09 -8.62 9.14
C GLU A 172 20.29 -7.44 8.59
N CYS A 173 19.22 -7.72 7.83
CA CYS A 173 18.32 -6.69 7.32
C CYS A 173 17.64 -5.90 8.45
N THR A 174 17.21 -6.59 9.49
CA THR A 174 16.55 -5.96 10.66
C THR A 174 17.54 -5.06 11.41
N ALA A 175 18.78 -5.52 11.62
CA ALA A 175 19.83 -4.73 12.24
C ALA A 175 20.18 -3.50 11.39
N PHE A 176 20.32 -3.66 10.07
CA PHE A 176 20.58 -2.55 9.14
C PHE A 176 19.47 -1.49 9.19
N ALA A 177 18.19 -1.90 9.21
CA ALA A 177 17.07 -0.98 9.33
C ALA A 177 17.12 -0.23 10.67
N ALA A 178 17.36 -0.93 11.80
CA ALA A 178 17.47 -0.33 13.12
C ALA A 178 18.58 0.73 13.19
N ASP A 179 19.77 0.42 12.66
CA ASP A 179 20.90 1.37 12.63
C ASP A 179 20.59 2.63 11.81
N SER A 180 19.79 2.49 10.75
CA SER A 180 19.38 3.61 9.91
C SER A 180 18.44 4.58 10.66
N TYR A 181 17.63 4.08 11.59
CA TYR A 181 16.72 4.89 12.42
C TYR A 181 17.42 5.50 13.64
N ASP A 182 18.46 4.87 14.20
CA ASP A 182 19.20 5.43 15.33
C ASP A 182 19.90 6.76 15.01
N SER A 183 20.08 7.06 13.73
CA SER A 183 20.60 8.34 13.23
C SER A 183 19.53 9.42 13.09
N SER A 184 18.25 9.07 13.13
CA SER A 184 17.09 9.96 13.08
C SER A 184 16.45 10.12 14.46
N ASP A 185 15.53 11.05 14.61
CA ASP A 185 14.89 11.38 15.90
C ASP A 185 14.24 10.13 16.53
N LYS A 186 14.70 9.72 17.73
CA LYS A 186 14.32 8.47 18.43
C LYS A 186 12.84 8.34 18.78
N ASN A 187 12.03 9.36 18.54
CA ASN A 187 10.60 9.41 18.81
C ASN A 187 9.75 9.36 17.53
N ASP A 188 10.32 8.98 16.40
CA ASP A 188 9.57 8.93 15.15
C ASP A 188 8.62 7.71 15.13
N PHE A 189 7.32 8.00 15.27
CA PHE A 189 6.24 7.00 15.12
C PHE A 189 6.35 6.24 13.80
N SER A 190 6.78 6.92 12.73
CA SER A 190 6.90 6.30 11.41
C SER A 190 7.97 5.20 11.39
N ALA A 191 9.11 5.42 12.07
CA ALA A 191 10.17 4.42 12.19
C ALA A 191 9.70 3.15 12.92
N ALA A 192 8.93 3.30 13.99
CA ALA A 192 8.38 2.16 14.74
C ALA A 192 7.37 1.35 13.89
N VAL A 193 6.55 2.04 13.09
CA VAL A 193 5.59 1.41 12.18
C VAL A 193 6.31 0.67 11.06
N GLU A 194 7.35 1.27 10.48
CA GLU A 194 8.15 0.63 9.42
C GLU A 194 8.90 -0.62 9.93
N GLN A 195 9.51 -0.54 11.11
CA GLN A 195 10.13 -1.72 11.75
C GLN A 195 9.11 -2.84 11.97
N TYR A 196 7.89 -2.49 12.38
CA TYR A 196 6.83 -3.47 12.50
C TYR A 196 6.42 -4.05 11.15
N ALA A 197 6.36 -3.24 10.09
CA ALA A 197 6.06 -3.73 8.74
C ALA A 197 7.14 -4.70 8.24
N ILE A 198 8.42 -4.38 8.43
CA ILE A 198 9.55 -5.26 8.12
C ILE A 198 9.42 -6.59 8.86
N TYR A 199 9.12 -6.54 10.18
CA TYR A 199 8.89 -7.75 10.97
C TYR A 199 7.77 -8.62 10.40
N ILE A 200 6.64 -8.03 9.99
CA ILE A 200 5.52 -8.76 9.40
C ILE A 200 5.90 -9.36 8.04
N PHE A 201 6.60 -8.64 7.19
CA PHE A 201 7.07 -9.14 5.91
C PHE A 201 8.00 -10.35 6.09
N PHE A 202 8.97 -10.28 6.98
CA PHE A 202 9.89 -11.39 7.24
C PHE A 202 9.21 -12.57 7.91
N LYS A 203 8.35 -12.33 8.92
CA LYS A 203 7.60 -13.37 9.60
C LYS A 203 6.73 -14.23 8.67
N TYR A 204 6.18 -13.61 7.64
CA TYR A 204 5.26 -14.29 6.72
C TYR A 204 5.80 -14.34 5.28
N TYR A 205 7.12 -14.22 5.11
CA TYR A 205 7.79 -14.05 3.82
C TYR A 205 7.35 -15.08 2.78
N ASP A 206 7.51 -16.36 3.11
CA ASP A 206 7.13 -17.46 2.21
C ASP A 206 5.62 -17.55 2.03
N TYR A 207 4.87 -17.39 3.12
CA TYR A 207 3.40 -17.45 3.07
C TYR A 207 2.80 -16.37 2.19
N LEU A 208 3.36 -15.16 2.23
CA LEU A 208 2.94 -14.04 1.39
C LEU A 208 3.51 -14.11 -0.02
N GLY A 209 4.42 -15.05 -0.31
CA GLY A 209 5.08 -15.19 -1.61
C GLY A 209 5.99 -14.02 -1.95
N LEU A 210 6.59 -13.40 -0.94
CA LEU A 210 7.46 -12.23 -1.11
C LEU A 210 8.80 -12.62 -1.75
N LYS A 211 9.39 -11.63 -2.40
CA LYS A 211 10.76 -11.70 -2.92
C LYS A 211 11.46 -10.40 -2.57
N GLY A 212 12.67 -10.51 -2.09
CA GLY A 212 13.49 -9.35 -1.73
C GLY A 212 14.90 -9.50 -2.23
N GLY A 213 15.66 -8.43 -2.15
CA GLY A 213 17.06 -8.42 -2.49
C GLY A 213 17.86 -7.49 -1.58
N ALA A 214 19.11 -7.84 -1.32
CA ALA A 214 20.05 -7.02 -0.58
C ALA A 214 21.23 -6.59 -1.46
N LEU A 215 21.61 -5.35 -1.31
CA LEU A 215 22.74 -4.73 -1.99
C LEU A 215 23.87 -4.50 -0.97
N TYR A 216 25.06 -4.93 -1.32
CA TYR A 216 26.26 -4.75 -0.50
C TYR A 216 27.25 -3.83 -1.20
N CYS A 217 28.02 -3.09 -0.41
CA CYS A 217 29.10 -2.23 -0.88
C CYS A 217 30.28 -2.37 0.09
N ASN A 218 31.45 -2.75 -0.44
CA ASN A 218 32.66 -2.97 0.35
C ASN A 218 32.45 -3.92 1.55
N GLY A 219 31.72 -5.00 1.31
CA GLY A 219 31.42 -6.05 2.30
C GLY A 219 30.38 -5.67 3.36
N LYS A 220 29.71 -4.53 3.24
CA LYS A 220 28.64 -4.08 4.15
C LYS A 220 27.33 -3.92 3.41
N MET A 221 26.22 -4.23 4.07
CA MET A 221 24.88 -3.96 3.52
C MET A 221 24.73 -2.46 3.26
N ALA A 222 24.30 -2.12 2.04
CA ALA A 222 24.02 -0.75 1.60
C ALA A 222 22.50 -0.48 1.50
N GLY A 223 21.70 -1.54 1.44
CA GLY A 223 20.26 -1.47 1.40
C GLY A 223 19.62 -2.81 1.07
N PHE A 224 18.33 -2.93 1.36
CA PHE A 224 17.52 -4.08 0.97
C PHE A 224 16.11 -3.63 0.58
N THR A 225 15.37 -4.51 -0.07
CA THR A 225 13.98 -4.28 -0.50
C THR A 225 13.19 -5.58 -0.47
#